data_f94e07d0ddec0819ef062d389bc8b853
#
_entry.id   f94e07d0ddec0819ef062d389bc8b853
#
_cell.length_a   1.000
_cell.length_b   1.000
_cell.length_c   1.000
_cell.angle_alpha   90.00
_cell.angle_beta   90.00
_cell.angle_gamma   90.00
#
_symmetry.space_group_name_H-M   'P 1'
#
loop_
_entity.id
_entity.type
_entity.pdbx_description
1 polymer ?
#
loop_
_entity_poly.entity_id
_entity_poly.type
_entity_poly.pdbx_seq_one_letter_code
_entity_poly.pdbx_strand_id
1 'polypeptide(L)'
;VTDTLVILGTGSLAGSVCGSIAVLAPEPLRLVLVGRDPDRAARLGYLTATRARLAGRPVTVQVEVGDATDRATLDRLATRYRPVGVASITSPQSPWEPQRARSAWTDLLADAGFALTVPFQGVVAARVAEVLAERGGWLVNASLPDAVNPLLAARGTAPLCGVGNVGILAASLAATLPAGAPLRVVGHHWHLHAPDDPTAEARAFVGTDQIPDVSARLAGQRGTPREMLNQVTGLASARVLLGLLGAGESTASVPGPLGLPGGYPVRLGRGSVTLDLPPALDRARAVALNQDWSRRDGVWLDGSRVVYGQRVAAALAGHAPDLAAGFPAAALDDACTALSALRASLRTRPARDA
;
A
#
# COMPACT_ATOMS: atom_id res chain seq x y z
N VAL A 1 11.69 -19.15 -19.01
CA VAL A 1 10.69 -18.10 -19.29
C VAL A 1 10.97 -16.94 -18.35
N THR A 2 11.10 -15.73 -18.90
CA THR A 2 11.33 -14.52 -18.09
C THR A 2 10.05 -14.11 -17.41
N ASP A 3 10.07 -13.98 -16.08
CA ASP A 3 8.93 -13.47 -15.33
C ASP A 3 8.58 -12.05 -15.72
N THR A 4 7.28 -11.73 -15.72
CA THR A 4 6.79 -10.38 -15.98
C THR A 4 6.08 -9.84 -14.74
N LEU A 5 6.54 -8.69 -14.26
CA LEU A 5 5.91 -7.92 -13.20
C LEU A 5 5.34 -6.62 -13.78
N VAL A 6 4.05 -6.39 -13.57
CA VAL A 6 3.39 -5.13 -13.94
C VAL A 6 3.39 -4.19 -12.74
N ILE A 7 3.83 -2.96 -12.95
CA ILE A 7 3.77 -1.87 -11.96
C ILE A 7 2.75 -0.85 -12.45
N LEU A 8 1.64 -0.73 -11.74
CA LEU A 8 0.62 0.29 -12.01
C LEU A 8 0.92 1.55 -11.20
N GLY A 9 1.24 2.61 -11.91
CA GLY A 9 1.56 3.92 -11.34
C GLY A 9 2.95 4.42 -11.73
N THR A 10 3.06 5.74 -11.83
CA THR A 10 4.29 6.47 -12.17
C THR A 10 4.61 7.57 -11.16
N GLY A 11 4.08 7.43 -9.93
CA GLY A 11 4.31 8.34 -8.80
C GLY A 11 5.71 8.18 -8.18
N SER A 12 6.02 8.99 -7.16
CA SER A 12 7.34 8.96 -6.50
C SER A 12 7.64 7.60 -5.86
N LEU A 13 6.66 6.96 -5.21
CA LEU A 13 6.83 5.62 -4.65
C LEU A 13 7.08 4.58 -5.75
N ALA A 14 6.31 4.58 -6.84
CA ALA A 14 6.52 3.68 -7.98
C ALA A 14 7.92 3.87 -8.57
N GLY A 15 8.38 5.12 -8.70
CA GLY A 15 9.73 5.45 -9.14
C GLY A 15 10.82 4.85 -8.24
N SER A 16 10.64 4.95 -6.93
CA SER A 16 11.57 4.39 -5.96
C SER A 16 11.58 2.85 -5.98
N VAL A 17 10.40 2.22 -6.11
CA VAL A 17 10.27 0.76 -6.25
C VAL A 17 10.98 0.28 -7.52
N CYS A 18 10.66 0.88 -8.68
CA CYS A 18 11.27 0.50 -9.96
C CYS A 18 12.78 0.69 -9.95
N GLY A 19 13.25 1.84 -9.41
CA GLY A 19 14.67 2.13 -9.28
C GLY A 19 15.41 1.16 -8.36
N SER A 20 14.74 0.64 -7.32
CA SER A 20 15.29 -0.38 -6.42
C SER A 20 15.29 -1.77 -7.06
N ILE A 21 14.21 -2.18 -7.73
CA ILE A 21 14.17 -3.44 -8.48
C ILE A 21 15.29 -3.46 -9.55
N ALA A 22 15.47 -2.34 -10.26
CA ALA A 22 16.48 -2.21 -11.32
C ALA A 22 17.90 -2.51 -10.85
N VAL A 23 18.21 -2.31 -9.57
CA VAL A 23 19.56 -2.56 -9.04
C VAL A 23 19.66 -3.83 -8.19
N LEU A 24 18.52 -4.37 -7.74
CA LEU A 24 18.50 -5.53 -6.85
C LEU A 24 18.15 -6.84 -7.55
N ALA A 25 17.39 -6.81 -8.66
CA ALA A 25 16.90 -8.02 -9.31
C ALA A 25 18.06 -8.97 -9.70
N PRO A 26 18.13 -10.19 -9.14
CA PRO A 26 19.22 -11.11 -9.44
C PRO A 26 18.96 -11.89 -10.73
N GLU A 27 17.70 -12.13 -11.07
CA GLU A 27 17.26 -12.98 -12.17
C GLU A 27 16.63 -12.16 -13.31
N PRO A 28 16.56 -12.71 -14.54
CA PRO A 28 15.90 -12.06 -15.68
C PRO A 28 14.47 -11.68 -15.36
N LEU A 29 14.16 -10.38 -15.47
CA LEU A 29 12.87 -9.82 -15.14
C LEU A 29 12.40 -8.83 -16.22
N ARG A 30 11.15 -8.97 -16.66
CA ARG A 30 10.46 -7.94 -17.45
C ARG A 30 9.60 -7.08 -16.53
N LEU A 31 9.89 -5.78 -16.47
CA LEU A 31 9.05 -4.78 -15.82
C LEU A 31 8.18 -4.10 -16.87
N VAL A 32 6.87 -4.10 -16.66
CA VAL A 32 5.91 -3.33 -17.47
C VAL A 32 5.38 -2.19 -16.61
N LEU A 33 5.75 -0.96 -16.96
CA LEU A 33 5.37 0.26 -16.23
C LEU A 33 4.14 0.87 -16.89
N VAL A 34 3.09 1.07 -16.11
CA VAL A 34 1.80 1.58 -16.62
C VAL A 34 1.47 2.90 -15.98
N GLY A 35 1.21 3.92 -16.79
CA GLY A 35 0.81 5.25 -16.34
C GLY A 35 -0.11 5.97 -17.31
N ARG A 36 -0.90 6.91 -16.82
CA ARG A 36 -1.82 7.71 -17.65
C ARG A 36 -1.10 8.81 -18.45
N ASP A 37 -0.04 9.33 -17.89
CA ASP A 37 0.79 10.39 -18.48
C ASP A 37 1.94 9.72 -19.26
N PRO A 38 1.97 9.84 -20.60
CA PRO A 38 2.96 9.19 -21.44
C PRO A 38 4.38 9.68 -21.17
N ASP A 39 4.58 10.96 -20.94
CA ASP A 39 5.89 11.54 -20.71
C ASP A 39 6.47 11.09 -19.36
N ARG A 40 5.63 11.07 -18.34
CA ARG A 40 6.03 10.60 -17.02
C ARG A 40 6.36 9.11 -17.03
N ALA A 41 5.56 8.32 -17.73
CA ALA A 41 5.80 6.89 -17.89
C ALA A 41 7.10 6.63 -18.68
N ALA A 42 7.32 7.35 -19.79
CA ALA A 42 8.55 7.26 -20.59
C ALA A 42 9.80 7.65 -19.78
N ARG A 43 9.74 8.76 -19.01
CA ARG A 43 10.85 9.16 -18.11
C ARG A 43 11.16 8.11 -17.07
N LEU A 44 10.14 7.54 -16.41
CA LEU A 44 10.34 6.48 -15.43
C LEU A 44 10.94 5.23 -16.09
N GLY A 45 10.45 4.84 -17.25
CA GLY A 45 11.00 3.72 -18.03
C GLY A 45 12.47 3.91 -18.36
N TYR A 46 12.84 5.07 -18.87
CA TYR A 46 14.23 5.44 -19.16
C TYR A 46 15.13 5.34 -17.94
N LEU A 47 14.74 5.96 -16.83
CA LEU A 47 15.52 5.95 -15.59
C LEU A 47 15.69 4.53 -15.05
N THR A 48 14.64 3.72 -15.08
CA THR A 48 14.66 2.33 -14.60
C THR A 48 15.59 1.47 -15.46
N ALA A 49 15.47 1.56 -16.79
CA ALA A 49 16.31 0.81 -17.73
C ALA A 49 17.80 1.19 -17.62
N THR A 50 18.08 2.50 -17.51
CA THR A 50 19.44 3.01 -17.35
C THR A 50 20.07 2.51 -16.03
N ARG A 51 19.33 2.55 -14.92
CA ARG A 51 19.81 2.02 -13.64
C ARG A 51 20.09 0.52 -13.70
N ALA A 52 19.20 -0.26 -14.32
CA ALA A 52 19.41 -1.70 -14.49
C ALA A 52 20.68 -1.99 -15.30
N ARG A 53 20.87 -1.25 -16.40
CA ARG A 53 22.07 -1.38 -17.25
C ARG A 53 23.35 -1.05 -16.49
N LEU A 54 23.38 0.06 -15.75
CA LEU A 54 24.54 0.47 -14.96
C LEU A 54 24.86 -0.53 -13.83
N ALA A 55 23.82 -1.13 -13.23
CA ALA A 55 23.97 -2.12 -12.18
C ALA A 55 24.27 -3.53 -12.72
N GLY A 56 24.36 -3.74 -14.04
CA GLY A 56 24.57 -5.05 -14.66
C GLY A 56 23.44 -6.05 -14.37
N ARG A 57 22.19 -5.56 -14.17
CA ARG A 57 21.05 -6.42 -13.83
C ARG A 57 20.25 -6.81 -15.07
N PRO A 58 19.76 -8.07 -15.15
CA PRO A 58 19.02 -8.59 -16.31
C PRO A 58 17.55 -8.15 -16.30
N VAL A 59 17.30 -6.85 -16.15
CA VAL A 59 15.95 -6.26 -16.13
C VAL A 59 15.68 -5.57 -17.46
N THR A 60 14.59 -5.98 -18.12
CA THR A 60 14.04 -5.29 -19.30
C THR A 60 12.83 -4.46 -18.90
N VAL A 61 12.70 -3.26 -19.47
CA VAL A 61 11.63 -2.33 -19.11
C VAL A 61 10.77 -2.06 -20.34
N GLN A 62 9.47 -2.18 -20.18
CA GLN A 62 8.46 -1.78 -21.16
C GLN A 62 7.53 -0.74 -20.53
N VAL A 63 7.07 0.20 -21.36
CA VAL A 63 6.18 1.27 -20.93
C VAL A 63 4.85 1.15 -21.67
N GLU A 64 3.77 1.20 -20.90
CA GLU A 64 2.40 1.22 -21.43
C GLU A 64 1.68 2.48 -20.94
N VAL A 65 0.93 3.09 -21.84
CA VAL A 65 0.04 4.21 -21.49
C VAL A 65 -1.37 3.68 -21.31
N GLY A 66 -1.97 3.95 -20.16
CA GLY A 66 -3.33 3.51 -19.87
C GLY A 66 -3.81 3.90 -18.48
N ASP A 67 -5.11 3.90 -18.30
CA ASP A 67 -5.75 4.14 -17.02
C ASP A 67 -6.01 2.80 -16.30
N ALA A 68 -5.39 2.63 -15.14
CA ALA A 68 -5.58 1.44 -14.30
C ALA A 68 -6.99 1.36 -13.67
N THR A 69 -7.80 2.40 -13.78
CA THR A 69 -9.23 2.35 -13.42
C THR A 69 -10.10 1.75 -14.53
N ASP A 70 -9.57 1.60 -15.75
CA ASP A 70 -10.28 1.03 -16.86
C ASP A 70 -10.04 -0.48 -16.98
N ARG A 71 -11.12 -1.26 -16.87
CA ARG A 71 -11.09 -2.72 -16.97
C ARG A 71 -10.49 -3.20 -18.30
N ALA A 72 -10.83 -2.56 -19.43
CA ALA A 72 -10.33 -2.96 -20.74
C ALA A 72 -8.81 -2.79 -20.84
N THR A 73 -8.26 -1.75 -20.22
CA THR A 73 -6.80 -1.58 -20.09
C THR A 73 -6.16 -2.72 -19.34
N LEU A 74 -6.72 -3.12 -18.19
CA LEU A 74 -6.18 -4.21 -17.38
C LEU A 74 -6.27 -5.57 -18.10
N ASP A 75 -7.38 -5.87 -18.76
CA ASP A 75 -7.57 -7.10 -19.56
C ASP A 75 -6.55 -7.18 -20.71
N ARG A 76 -6.31 -6.07 -21.42
CA ARG A 76 -5.30 -5.98 -22.47
C ARG A 76 -3.90 -6.26 -21.94
N LEU A 77 -3.54 -5.66 -20.80
CA LEU A 77 -2.24 -5.88 -20.15
C LEU A 77 -2.07 -7.33 -19.70
N ALA A 78 -3.08 -7.91 -19.06
CA ALA A 78 -3.05 -9.29 -18.59
C ALA A 78 -2.93 -10.28 -19.75
N THR A 79 -3.66 -10.05 -20.86
CA THR A 79 -3.60 -10.88 -22.08
C THR A 79 -2.24 -10.79 -22.77
N ARG A 80 -1.71 -9.56 -22.93
CA ARG A 80 -0.46 -9.31 -23.67
C ARG A 80 0.76 -9.79 -22.90
N TYR A 81 0.81 -9.56 -21.61
CA TYR A 81 2.02 -9.76 -20.81
C TYR A 81 1.99 -11.00 -19.93
N ARG A 82 0.82 -11.55 -19.64
CA ARG A 82 0.62 -12.69 -18.73
C ARG A 82 1.48 -12.57 -17.47
N PRO A 83 1.32 -11.46 -16.71
CA PRO A 83 2.20 -11.19 -15.59
C PRO A 83 2.06 -12.26 -14.51
N VAL A 84 3.17 -12.65 -13.89
CA VAL A 84 3.15 -13.50 -12.69
C VAL A 84 2.60 -12.72 -11.50
N GLY A 85 2.73 -11.38 -11.53
CA GLY A 85 2.20 -10.50 -10.50
C GLY A 85 2.00 -9.06 -10.96
N VAL A 86 1.16 -8.35 -10.25
CA VAL A 86 0.88 -6.93 -10.43
C VAL A 86 1.09 -6.20 -9.09
N ALA A 87 1.87 -5.13 -9.11
CA ALA A 87 1.99 -4.20 -7.99
C ALA A 87 1.16 -2.93 -8.29
N SER A 88 0.06 -2.75 -7.56
CA SER A 88 -0.79 -1.56 -7.66
C SER A 88 -0.23 -0.45 -6.75
N ILE A 89 0.42 0.55 -7.37
CA ILE A 89 1.05 1.69 -6.67
C ILE A 89 0.39 2.99 -7.17
N THR A 90 -0.90 2.98 -7.31
CA THR A 90 -1.68 4.10 -7.82
C THR A 90 -3.08 4.13 -7.23
N SER A 91 -3.63 5.32 -7.13
CA SER A 91 -5.03 5.54 -6.77
C SER A 91 -5.55 6.83 -7.44
N PRO A 92 -6.87 7.00 -7.56
CA PRO A 92 -7.46 8.26 -8.03
C PRO A 92 -7.25 9.45 -7.10
N GLN A 93 -6.84 9.22 -5.84
CA GLN A 93 -6.57 10.26 -4.85
C GLN A 93 -5.08 10.28 -4.48
N SER A 94 -4.42 11.39 -4.82
CA SER A 94 -3.03 11.61 -4.40
C SER A 94 -2.96 12.05 -2.94
N PRO A 95 -2.08 11.46 -2.11
CA PRO A 95 -1.82 11.96 -0.76
C PRO A 95 -1.14 13.35 -0.76
N TRP A 96 -0.61 13.79 -1.90
CA TRP A 96 0.10 15.06 -2.07
C TRP A 96 -0.80 16.19 -2.58
N GLU A 97 -2.11 15.96 -2.73
CA GLU A 97 -3.01 17.01 -3.22
C GLU A 97 -3.07 18.22 -2.31
N PRO A 98 -3.12 18.09 -0.96
CA PRO A 98 -3.17 19.24 -0.07
C PRO A 98 -1.98 20.21 -0.23
N GLN A 99 -0.80 19.70 -0.62
CA GLN A 99 0.39 20.53 -0.84
C GLN A 99 0.43 21.17 -2.24
N ARG A 100 -0.33 20.63 -3.21
CA ARG A 100 -0.29 21.07 -4.62
C ARG A 100 -1.44 21.96 -5.02
N ALA A 101 -2.62 21.72 -4.47
CA ALA A 101 -3.84 22.42 -4.84
C ALA A 101 -4.82 22.47 -3.66
N ARG A 102 -4.74 23.54 -2.87
CA ARG A 102 -5.66 23.75 -1.74
C ARG A 102 -7.08 24.07 -2.24
N SER A 103 -8.08 23.49 -1.59
CA SER A 103 -9.50 23.64 -1.90
C SER A 103 -10.34 23.19 -0.71
N ALA A 104 -11.65 23.40 -0.72
CA ALA A 104 -12.54 22.83 0.29
C ALA A 104 -12.47 21.29 0.37
N TRP A 105 -12.07 20.61 -0.71
CA TRP A 105 -11.79 19.18 -0.68
C TRP A 105 -10.60 18.84 0.20
N THR A 106 -9.53 19.61 0.10
CA THR A 106 -8.33 19.37 0.94
C THR A 106 -8.58 19.72 2.40
N ASP A 107 -9.47 20.65 2.69
CA ASP A 107 -9.93 20.94 4.04
C ASP A 107 -10.74 19.78 4.61
N LEU A 108 -11.67 19.21 3.81
CA LEU A 108 -12.39 18.01 4.22
C LEU A 108 -11.44 16.82 4.49
N LEU A 109 -10.40 16.64 3.68
CA LEU A 109 -9.36 15.63 3.93
C LEU A 109 -8.59 15.88 5.23
N ALA A 110 -8.30 17.14 5.55
CA ALA A 110 -7.64 17.50 6.81
C ALA A 110 -8.53 17.22 8.01
N ASP A 111 -9.83 17.52 7.90
CA ASP A 111 -10.82 17.28 8.95
C ASP A 111 -11.07 15.77 9.16
N ALA A 112 -11.31 15.03 8.08
CA ALA A 112 -11.65 13.61 8.13
C ALA A 112 -10.45 12.69 8.38
N GLY A 113 -9.28 13.07 7.88
CA GLY A 113 -8.12 12.18 7.79
C GLY A 113 -8.12 11.32 6.53
N PHE A 114 -7.02 10.56 6.34
CA PHE A 114 -6.79 9.79 5.10
C PHE A 114 -7.76 8.61 4.93
N ALA A 115 -8.33 8.10 6.02
CA ALA A 115 -9.33 7.03 6.02
C ALA A 115 -10.56 7.33 5.14
N LEU A 116 -10.95 8.60 5.00
CA LEU A 116 -11.99 9.04 4.07
C LEU A 116 -11.77 8.53 2.65
N THR A 117 -10.52 8.40 2.23
CA THR A 117 -10.14 8.09 0.84
C THR A 117 -10.20 6.61 0.49
N VAL A 118 -10.59 5.72 1.41
CA VAL A 118 -10.65 4.25 1.18
C VAL A 118 -11.30 3.87 -0.14
N PRO A 119 -12.44 4.47 -0.60
CA PRO A 119 -13.00 4.12 -1.89
C PRO A 119 -12.04 4.39 -3.06
N PHE A 120 -11.30 5.49 -3.04
CA PHE A 120 -10.30 5.81 -4.06
C PHE A 120 -9.07 4.88 -3.97
N GLN A 121 -8.67 4.51 -2.75
CA GLN A 121 -7.51 3.64 -2.56
C GLN A 121 -7.82 2.19 -2.98
N GLY A 122 -9.08 1.76 -2.87
CA GLY A 122 -9.51 0.39 -3.14
C GLY A 122 -9.87 0.11 -4.60
N VAL A 123 -10.43 1.07 -5.35
CA VAL A 123 -11.06 0.82 -6.65
C VAL A 123 -10.10 0.23 -7.70
N VAL A 124 -8.85 0.70 -7.78
CA VAL A 124 -7.87 0.16 -8.74
C VAL A 124 -7.47 -1.25 -8.35
N ALA A 125 -7.14 -1.46 -7.07
CA ALA A 125 -6.74 -2.78 -6.57
C ALA A 125 -7.88 -3.81 -6.71
N ALA A 126 -9.15 -3.41 -6.54
CA ALA A 126 -10.31 -4.25 -6.76
C ALA A 126 -10.39 -4.75 -8.21
N ARG A 127 -10.30 -3.84 -9.17
CA ARG A 127 -10.33 -4.20 -10.61
C ARG A 127 -9.17 -5.08 -11.02
N VAL A 128 -7.97 -4.79 -10.51
CA VAL A 128 -6.80 -5.65 -10.75
C VAL A 128 -7.03 -7.06 -10.19
N ALA A 129 -7.54 -7.15 -8.95
CA ALA A 129 -7.80 -8.42 -8.30
C ALA A 129 -8.83 -9.26 -9.06
N GLU A 130 -9.89 -8.63 -9.58
CA GLU A 130 -10.91 -9.27 -10.44
C GLU A 130 -10.29 -9.83 -11.72
N VAL A 131 -9.46 -9.04 -12.42
CA VAL A 131 -8.78 -9.51 -13.64
C VAL A 131 -7.83 -10.67 -13.35
N LEU A 132 -7.07 -10.59 -12.24
CA LEU A 132 -6.15 -11.66 -11.88
C LEU A 132 -6.85 -12.93 -11.39
N ALA A 133 -8.03 -12.82 -10.78
CA ALA A 133 -8.85 -13.98 -10.44
C ALA A 133 -9.27 -14.80 -11.69
N GLU A 134 -9.47 -14.12 -12.83
CA GLU A 134 -9.82 -14.76 -14.11
C GLU A 134 -8.59 -15.23 -14.91
N ARG A 135 -7.48 -14.52 -14.81
CA ARG A 135 -6.29 -14.72 -15.67
C ARG A 135 -5.11 -15.41 -14.98
N GLY A 136 -5.14 -15.49 -13.66
CA GLY A 136 -4.00 -15.92 -12.85
C GLY A 136 -3.03 -14.79 -12.51
N GLY A 137 -2.12 -15.06 -11.58
CA GLY A 137 -1.16 -14.10 -11.04
C GLY A 137 -1.54 -13.60 -9.65
N TRP A 138 -0.66 -12.82 -9.04
CA TRP A 138 -0.87 -12.27 -7.70
C TRP A 138 -0.89 -10.74 -7.70
N LEU A 139 -1.57 -10.17 -6.71
CA LEU A 139 -1.65 -8.73 -6.47
C LEU A 139 -0.88 -8.35 -5.20
N VAL A 140 -0.06 -7.31 -5.30
CA VAL A 140 0.48 -6.54 -4.18
C VAL A 140 -0.07 -5.12 -4.25
N ASN A 141 -0.68 -4.64 -3.15
CA ASN A 141 -1.30 -3.32 -3.08
C ASN A 141 -0.48 -2.35 -2.24
N ALA A 142 -0.22 -1.14 -2.75
CA ALA A 142 0.45 -0.07 -2.00
C ALA A 142 -0.49 1.05 -1.53
N SER A 143 -1.78 0.98 -1.93
CA SER A 143 -2.77 2.02 -1.65
C SER A 143 -3.56 1.66 -0.39
N LEU A 144 -3.17 2.20 0.76
CA LEU A 144 -3.78 1.97 2.09
C LEU A 144 -4.09 0.47 2.36
N PRO A 145 -3.09 -0.41 2.22
CA PRO A 145 -3.32 -1.85 2.26
C PRO A 145 -3.87 -2.37 3.59
N ASP A 146 -3.64 -1.67 4.69
CA ASP A 146 -4.14 -2.00 6.03
C ASP A 146 -5.68 -2.07 6.08
N ALA A 147 -6.37 -1.24 5.30
CA ALA A 147 -7.83 -1.18 5.20
C ALA A 147 -8.36 -1.77 3.88
N VAL A 148 -7.66 -1.54 2.76
CA VAL A 148 -8.09 -1.98 1.43
C VAL A 148 -7.98 -3.49 1.26
N ASN A 149 -6.91 -4.14 1.74
CA ASN A 149 -6.75 -5.57 1.55
C ASN A 149 -7.84 -6.39 2.28
N PRO A 150 -8.22 -6.09 3.54
CA PRO A 150 -9.38 -6.74 4.15
C PRO A 150 -10.71 -6.41 3.43
N LEU A 151 -10.89 -5.21 2.88
CA LEU A 151 -12.05 -4.88 2.06
C LEU A 151 -12.11 -5.79 0.82
N LEU A 152 -10.99 -5.99 0.13
CA LEU A 152 -10.93 -6.88 -1.03
C LEU A 152 -11.10 -8.35 -0.65
N ALA A 153 -10.61 -8.76 0.52
CA ALA A 153 -10.88 -10.11 1.05
C ALA A 153 -12.38 -10.34 1.30
N ALA A 154 -13.09 -9.33 1.83
CA ALA A 154 -14.55 -9.39 2.00
C ALA A 154 -15.30 -9.42 0.65
N ARG A 155 -14.66 -9.03 -0.46
CA ARG A 155 -15.16 -9.17 -1.84
C ARG A 155 -14.74 -10.51 -2.47
N GLY A 156 -14.01 -11.38 -1.77
CA GLY A 156 -13.50 -12.65 -2.28
C GLY A 156 -12.24 -12.56 -3.16
N THR A 157 -11.55 -11.41 -3.18
CA THR A 157 -10.40 -11.15 -4.06
C THR A 157 -9.18 -10.61 -3.29
N ALA A 158 -8.78 -11.31 -2.22
CA ALA A 158 -7.68 -10.88 -1.36
C ALA A 158 -6.34 -10.74 -2.10
N PRO A 159 -5.63 -9.58 -1.99
CA PRO A 159 -4.23 -9.49 -2.41
C PRO A 159 -3.34 -10.43 -1.59
N LEU A 160 -2.18 -10.83 -2.14
CA LEU A 160 -1.19 -11.58 -1.35
C LEU A 160 -0.74 -10.78 -0.13
N CYS A 161 -0.41 -9.52 -0.34
CA CYS A 161 -0.06 -8.58 0.72
C CYS A 161 -0.11 -7.14 0.19
N GLY A 162 0.18 -6.21 1.06
CA GLY A 162 0.51 -4.84 0.69
C GLY A 162 2.00 -4.55 0.82
N VAL A 163 2.38 -3.33 0.45
CA VAL A 163 3.70 -2.74 0.68
C VAL A 163 3.54 -1.28 1.17
N GLY A 164 4.55 -0.77 1.85
CA GLY A 164 4.57 0.60 2.35
C GLY A 164 4.62 0.63 3.89
N ASN A 165 3.52 0.96 4.51
CA ASN A 165 3.34 1.33 5.91
C ASN A 165 4.20 0.54 6.93
N VAL A 166 3.86 -0.71 7.22
CA VAL A 166 4.60 -1.53 8.21
C VAL A 166 6.01 -1.87 7.72
N GLY A 167 6.20 -1.95 6.40
CA GLY A 167 7.52 -2.18 5.81
C GLY A 167 8.52 -1.06 6.15
N ILE A 168 8.08 0.21 6.17
CA ILE A 168 8.95 1.32 6.56
C ILE A 168 9.20 1.35 8.06
N LEU A 169 8.21 0.99 8.90
CA LEU A 169 8.42 0.86 10.34
C LEU A 169 9.49 -0.21 10.62
N ALA A 170 9.36 -1.38 9.99
CA ALA A 170 10.32 -2.45 10.12
C ALA A 170 11.72 -2.06 9.61
N ALA A 171 11.82 -1.37 8.47
CA ALA A 171 13.09 -0.87 7.96
C ALA A 171 13.76 0.13 8.91
N SER A 172 12.98 1.03 9.50
CA SER A 172 13.47 2.04 10.46
C SER A 172 13.93 1.39 11.77
N LEU A 173 13.19 0.42 12.28
CA LEU A 173 13.61 -0.36 13.46
C LEU A 173 14.87 -1.18 13.18
N ALA A 174 14.95 -1.85 12.02
CA ALA A 174 16.11 -2.62 11.63
C ALA A 174 17.40 -1.78 11.59
N ALA A 175 17.30 -0.49 11.21
CA ALA A 175 18.43 0.43 11.21
C ALA A 175 18.98 0.73 12.64
N THR A 176 18.22 0.45 13.68
CA THR A 176 18.64 0.61 15.10
C THR A 176 19.14 -0.68 15.75
N LEU A 177 19.23 -1.75 14.99
CA LEU A 177 19.60 -3.09 15.44
C LEU A 177 20.88 -3.58 14.75
N PRO A 178 21.55 -4.58 15.32
CA PRO A 178 22.65 -5.26 14.63
C PRO A 178 22.22 -5.79 13.25
N ALA A 179 23.11 -5.72 12.28
CA ALA A 179 22.84 -6.21 10.92
C ALA A 179 22.43 -7.69 10.96
N GLY A 180 21.38 -8.05 10.22
CA GLY A 180 20.86 -9.41 10.15
C GLY A 180 20.00 -9.85 11.33
N ALA A 181 19.69 -8.97 12.29
CA ALA A 181 18.77 -9.31 13.38
C ALA A 181 17.41 -9.79 12.83
N PRO A 182 16.88 -10.93 13.33
CA PRO A 182 15.61 -11.51 12.83
C PRO A 182 14.40 -10.70 13.36
N LEU A 183 14.23 -9.50 12.83
CA LEU A 183 13.20 -8.55 13.25
C LEU A 183 11.82 -8.95 12.71
N ARG A 184 10.84 -8.97 13.60
CA ARG A 184 9.42 -9.14 13.31
C ARG A 184 8.62 -7.96 13.85
N VAL A 185 7.81 -7.31 12.98
CA VAL A 185 7.00 -6.15 13.38
C VAL A 185 5.54 -6.43 13.09
N VAL A 186 4.70 -6.25 14.10
CA VAL A 186 3.24 -6.16 13.99
C VAL A 186 2.85 -4.71 14.22
N GLY A 187 2.21 -4.09 13.24
CA GLY A 187 1.91 -2.66 13.28
C GLY A 187 0.84 -2.28 12.27
N HIS A 188 0.52 -1.01 12.19
CA HIS A 188 -0.56 -0.48 11.36
C HIS A 188 -0.14 0.83 10.69
N HIS A 189 -0.86 1.27 9.66
CA HIS A 189 -0.73 2.62 9.07
C HIS A 189 -0.75 3.72 10.13
N TRP A 190 -1.58 3.57 11.15
CA TRP A 190 -1.70 4.49 12.29
C TRP A 190 -0.35 4.79 12.97
N HIS A 191 0.58 3.83 13.05
CA HIS A 191 1.90 3.99 13.68
C HIS A 191 2.91 4.79 12.85
N LEU A 192 2.54 5.27 11.67
CA LEU A 192 3.35 6.27 10.97
C LEU A 192 3.43 7.58 11.76
N HIS A 193 2.52 7.78 12.70
CA HIS A 193 2.57 8.79 13.74
C HIS A 193 2.80 8.14 15.10
N ALA A 194 3.35 8.89 16.06
CA ALA A 194 3.47 8.40 17.41
C ALA A 194 2.09 8.29 18.06
N PRO A 195 1.73 7.17 18.69
CA PRO A 195 0.51 7.09 19.47
C PRO A 195 0.62 7.96 20.74
N ASP A 196 -0.50 8.57 21.14
CA ASP A 196 -0.56 9.33 22.41
C ASP A 196 -0.39 8.40 23.64
N ASP A 197 -0.90 7.16 23.51
CA ASP A 197 -0.73 6.10 24.50
C ASP A 197 0.43 5.17 24.06
N PRO A 198 1.57 5.19 24.78
CA PRO A 198 2.71 4.32 24.46
C PRO A 198 2.39 2.83 24.48
N THR A 199 1.36 2.42 25.23
CA THR A 199 0.94 1.00 25.28
C THR A 199 0.28 0.53 23.99
N ALA A 200 -0.19 1.46 23.15
CA ALA A 200 -0.78 1.19 21.85
C ALA A 200 0.24 1.14 20.70
N GLU A 201 1.53 1.32 20.98
CA GLU A 201 2.60 1.32 19.99
C GLU A 201 2.71 -0.03 19.23
N ALA A 202 3.28 -0.01 18.03
CA ALA A 202 3.61 -1.19 17.25
C ALA A 202 4.44 -2.20 18.08
N ARG A 203 4.24 -3.48 17.84
CA ARG A 203 4.98 -4.54 18.52
C ARG A 203 6.12 -5.01 17.63
N ALA A 204 7.33 -4.96 18.18
CA ALA A 204 8.54 -5.41 17.48
C ALA A 204 9.28 -6.44 18.31
N PHE A 205 9.86 -7.45 17.63
CA PHE A 205 10.54 -8.57 18.27
C PHE A 205 11.83 -8.89 17.50
N VAL A 206 12.86 -9.26 18.25
CA VAL A 206 14.07 -9.89 17.72
C VAL A 206 14.14 -11.31 18.29
N GLY A 207 14.04 -12.32 17.43
CA GLY A 207 13.85 -13.69 17.90
C GLY A 207 12.54 -13.83 18.71
N THR A 208 12.67 -14.15 20.01
CA THR A 208 11.58 -14.26 20.98
C THR A 208 11.35 -12.98 21.78
N ASP A 209 12.30 -12.07 21.78
CA ASP A 209 12.33 -10.94 22.70
C ASP A 209 11.62 -9.72 22.11
N GLN A 210 10.68 -9.16 22.85
CA GLN A 210 10.03 -7.93 22.45
C GLN A 210 10.99 -6.75 22.64
N ILE A 211 11.12 -5.91 21.62
CA ILE A 211 11.93 -4.70 21.66
C ILE A 211 11.21 -3.65 22.53
N PRO A 212 11.86 -3.10 23.52
CA PRO A 212 11.34 -1.94 24.24
C PRO A 212 11.54 -0.65 23.41
N ASP A 213 10.91 0.43 23.83
CA ASP A 213 11.14 1.80 23.34
C ASP A 213 10.97 1.97 21.82
N VAL A 214 10.01 1.26 21.22
CA VAL A 214 9.71 1.32 19.78
C VAL A 214 9.48 2.76 19.32
N SER A 215 8.74 3.58 20.08
CA SER A 215 8.50 4.99 19.78
C SER A 215 9.79 5.80 19.66
N ALA A 216 10.72 5.63 20.58
CA ALA A 216 12.01 6.33 20.55
C ALA A 216 12.84 5.92 19.33
N ARG A 217 12.82 4.63 18.97
CA ARG A 217 13.52 4.11 17.80
C ARG A 217 12.91 4.58 16.49
N LEU A 218 11.61 4.88 16.45
CA LEU A 218 10.90 5.39 15.27
C LEU A 218 10.92 6.93 15.18
N ALA A 219 11.48 7.64 16.15
CA ALA A 219 11.47 9.11 16.17
C ALA A 219 12.11 9.72 14.91
N GLY A 220 13.22 9.17 14.43
CA GLY A 220 13.88 9.62 13.21
C GLY A 220 13.01 9.46 11.96
N GLN A 221 12.32 8.34 11.83
CA GLN A 221 11.38 8.10 10.73
C GLN A 221 10.19 9.08 10.80
N ARG A 222 9.61 9.28 11.98
CA ARG A 222 8.46 10.17 12.19
C ARG A 222 8.81 11.65 11.99
N GLY A 223 10.07 12.04 12.25
CA GLY A 223 10.59 13.39 11.98
C GLY A 223 11.04 13.63 10.53
N THR A 224 11.09 12.59 9.69
CA THR A 224 11.55 12.71 8.30
C THR A 224 10.38 13.00 7.36
N PRO A 225 10.50 13.98 6.43
CA PRO A 225 9.48 14.27 5.43
C PRO A 225 9.10 13.01 4.63
N ARG A 226 7.80 12.79 4.48
CA ARG A 226 7.26 11.56 3.86
C ARG A 226 7.75 11.32 2.44
N GLU A 227 8.03 12.38 1.69
CA GLU A 227 8.55 12.28 0.33
C GLU A 227 9.96 11.64 0.31
N MET A 228 10.80 11.98 1.27
CA MET A 228 12.14 11.39 1.43
C MET A 228 12.04 9.91 1.85
N LEU A 229 11.08 9.57 2.70
CA LEU A 229 10.83 8.21 3.15
C LEU A 229 10.44 7.26 2.01
N ASN A 230 9.94 7.78 0.88
CA ASN A 230 9.65 6.96 -0.30
C ASN A 230 10.89 6.21 -0.83
N GLN A 231 12.10 6.69 -0.57
CA GLN A 231 13.33 5.98 -0.95
C GLN A 231 13.49 4.68 -0.15
N VAL A 232 13.28 4.75 1.16
CA VAL A 232 13.34 3.57 2.05
C VAL A 232 12.15 2.64 1.79
N THR A 233 10.96 3.20 1.68
CA THR A 233 9.74 2.45 1.36
C THR A 233 9.86 1.72 0.02
N GLY A 234 10.42 2.37 -0.99
CA GLY A 234 10.63 1.78 -2.31
C GLY A 234 11.61 0.61 -2.28
N LEU A 235 12.70 0.74 -1.51
CA LEU A 235 13.67 -0.35 -1.33
C LEU A 235 13.05 -1.54 -0.60
N ALA A 236 12.32 -1.30 0.50
CA ALA A 236 11.64 -2.35 1.25
C ALA A 236 10.58 -3.05 0.38
N SER A 237 9.79 -2.28 -0.39
CA SER A 237 8.78 -2.82 -1.31
C SER A 237 9.39 -3.64 -2.44
N ALA A 238 10.52 -3.19 -3.02
CA ALA A 238 11.25 -3.94 -4.04
C ALA A 238 11.71 -5.30 -3.54
N ARG A 239 12.21 -5.39 -2.29
CA ARG A 239 12.60 -6.66 -1.66
C ARG A 239 11.41 -7.61 -1.50
N VAL A 240 10.23 -7.09 -1.10
CA VAL A 240 9.00 -7.91 -1.04
C VAL A 240 8.64 -8.45 -2.41
N LEU A 241 8.62 -7.60 -3.45
CA LEU A 241 8.27 -8.01 -4.81
C LEU A 241 9.26 -9.04 -5.38
N LEU A 242 10.57 -8.85 -5.15
CA LEU A 242 11.60 -9.80 -5.57
C LEU A 242 11.50 -11.13 -4.81
N GLY A 243 11.19 -11.12 -3.51
CA GLY A 243 10.91 -12.32 -2.74
C GLY A 243 9.72 -13.11 -3.31
N LEU A 244 8.64 -12.42 -3.69
CA LEU A 244 7.49 -13.02 -4.35
C LEU A 244 7.78 -13.56 -5.76
N LEU A 245 8.81 -13.06 -6.43
CA LEU A 245 9.32 -13.61 -7.70
C LEU A 245 10.24 -14.83 -7.48
N GLY A 246 10.58 -15.16 -6.23
CA GLY A 246 11.38 -16.32 -5.91
C GLY A 246 12.88 -16.04 -5.84
N ALA A 247 13.28 -14.81 -5.56
CA ALA A 247 14.69 -14.44 -5.34
C ALA A 247 15.27 -14.98 -4.01
N GLY A 248 14.85 -16.17 -3.60
CA GLY A 248 15.20 -16.83 -2.34
C GLY A 248 14.13 -16.68 -1.26
N GLU A 249 14.23 -17.47 -0.20
CA GLU A 249 13.40 -17.28 0.99
C GLU A 249 13.76 -15.97 1.66
N SER A 250 12.77 -15.15 1.94
CA SER A 250 12.97 -13.87 2.60
C SER A 250 11.86 -13.60 3.61
N THR A 251 12.21 -12.85 4.66
CA THR A 251 11.25 -12.36 5.66
C THR A 251 11.03 -10.86 5.49
N ALA A 252 9.83 -10.41 5.76
CA ALA A 252 9.46 -9.01 5.72
C ALA A 252 8.34 -8.75 6.74
N SER A 253 8.09 -7.47 7.06
CA SER A 253 6.82 -7.08 7.69
C SER A 253 6.02 -6.30 6.66
N VAL A 254 4.81 -6.78 6.35
CA VAL A 254 3.97 -6.25 5.26
C VAL A 254 2.57 -5.95 5.77
N PRO A 255 1.91 -4.90 5.22
CA PRO A 255 0.52 -4.61 5.55
C PRO A 255 -0.44 -5.51 4.78
N GLY A 256 -1.58 -5.84 5.37
CA GLY A 256 -2.69 -6.55 4.75
C GLY A 256 -2.38 -7.92 4.14
N PRO A 257 -1.48 -8.77 4.73
CA PRO A 257 -1.20 -10.07 4.14
C PRO A 257 -2.45 -10.94 4.16
N LEU A 258 -2.74 -11.59 3.03
CA LEU A 258 -3.87 -12.51 2.89
C LEU A 258 -5.23 -11.88 3.26
N GLY A 259 -5.36 -10.57 3.10
CA GLY A 259 -6.57 -9.82 3.45
C GLY A 259 -6.76 -9.55 4.95
N LEU A 260 -5.76 -9.77 5.78
CA LEU A 260 -5.82 -9.41 7.21
C LEU A 260 -5.73 -7.88 7.39
N PRO A 261 -6.38 -7.30 8.43
CA PRO A 261 -6.26 -5.88 8.74
C PRO A 261 -4.87 -5.55 9.29
N GLY A 262 -4.31 -4.38 8.95
CA GLY A 262 -3.01 -3.94 9.45
C GLY A 262 -1.84 -4.77 8.97
N GLY A 263 -0.72 -4.81 9.69
CA GLY A 263 0.52 -5.39 9.21
C GLY A 263 1.14 -6.45 10.12
N TYR A 264 1.86 -7.38 9.47
CA TYR A 264 2.39 -8.59 10.11
C TYR A 264 3.76 -8.96 9.54
N PRO A 265 4.60 -9.63 10.34
CA PRO A 265 5.78 -10.30 9.83
C PRO A 265 5.36 -11.54 9.01
N VAL A 266 6.04 -11.73 7.89
CA VAL A 266 5.76 -12.80 6.93
C VAL A 266 7.04 -13.43 6.40
N ARG A 267 6.92 -14.68 5.93
CA ARG A 267 7.86 -15.31 5.01
C ARG A 267 7.31 -15.21 3.60
N LEU A 268 8.18 -14.84 2.69
CA LEU A 268 7.90 -14.69 1.27
C LEU A 268 8.51 -15.88 0.52
N GLY A 269 7.71 -16.51 -0.30
CA GLY A 269 8.12 -17.50 -1.29
C GLY A 269 7.56 -17.13 -2.66
N ARG A 270 7.92 -17.89 -3.69
CA ARG A 270 7.43 -17.63 -5.05
C ARG A 270 5.91 -17.65 -5.11
N GLY A 271 5.31 -16.48 -5.31
CA GLY A 271 3.86 -16.29 -5.35
C GLY A 271 3.14 -16.67 -4.05
N SER A 272 3.81 -16.69 -2.91
CA SER A 272 3.23 -17.08 -1.64
C SER A 272 3.66 -16.21 -0.48
N VAL A 273 2.75 -16.08 0.50
CA VAL A 273 2.98 -15.35 1.75
C VAL A 273 2.47 -16.20 2.90
N THR A 274 3.27 -16.37 3.94
CA THR A 274 2.86 -17.04 5.19
C THR A 274 3.20 -16.16 6.39
N LEU A 275 2.36 -16.15 7.42
CA LEU A 275 2.66 -15.41 8.65
C LEU A 275 3.88 -16.00 9.36
N ASP A 276 4.76 -15.12 9.85
CA ASP A 276 5.96 -15.47 10.63
C ASP A 276 5.91 -14.77 12.00
N LEU A 277 4.82 -15.01 12.75
CA LEU A 277 4.59 -14.39 14.05
C LEU A 277 5.64 -14.87 15.08
N PRO A 278 6.06 -13.99 16.01
CA PRO A 278 6.90 -14.41 17.12
C PRO A 278 6.13 -15.36 18.07
N PRO A 279 6.79 -16.30 18.73
CA PRO A 279 6.13 -17.25 19.63
C PRO A 279 5.28 -16.59 20.74
N ALA A 280 5.64 -15.38 21.16
CA ALA A 280 4.95 -14.61 22.18
C ALA A 280 3.62 -13.97 21.71
N LEU A 281 3.29 -14.05 20.41
CA LEU A 281 2.12 -13.37 19.82
C LEU A 281 1.39 -14.30 18.85
N ASP A 282 0.33 -14.94 19.29
CA ASP A 282 -0.51 -15.75 18.42
C ASP A 282 -1.30 -14.93 17.37
N ARG A 283 -1.84 -15.63 16.38
CA ARG A 283 -2.57 -14.99 15.27
C ARG A 283 -3.81 -14.23 15.76
N ALA A 284 -4.58 -14.79 16.69
CA ALA A 284 -5.82 -14.17 17.15
C ALA A 284 -5.52 -12.83 17.86
N ARG A 285 -4.49 -12.82 18.71
CA ARG A 285 -4.04 -11.61 19.38
C ARG A 285 -3.47 -10.56 18.42
N ALA A 286 -2.67 -10.97 17.44
CA ALA A 286 -2.11 -10.08 16.41
C ALA A 286 -3.22 -9.42 15.58
N VAL A 287 -4.26 -10.18 15.22
CA VAL A 287 -5.44 -9.66 14.50
C VAL A 287 -6.22 -8.68 15.37
N ALA A 288 -6.47 -9.03 16.64
CA ALA A 288 -7.19 -8.16 17.58
C ALA A 288 -6.48 -6.81 17.77
N LEU A 289 -5.14 -6.79 17.89
CA LEU A 289 -4.36 -5.57 17.95
C LEU A 289 -4.56 -4.71 16.69
N ASN A 290 -4.43 -5.31 15.51
CA ASN A 290 -4.59 -4.59 14.25
C ASN A 290 -6.03 -4.09 14.03
N GLN A 291 -7.04 -4.81 14.50
CA GLN A 291 -8.44 -4.33 14.49
C GLN A 291 -8.64 -3.12 15.41
N ASP A 292 -8.03 -3.11 16.59
CA ASP A 292 -8.07 -1.94 17.48
C ASP A 292 -7.38 -0.73 16.84
N TRP A 293 -6.20 -0.92 16.27
CA TRP A 293 -5.48 0.13 15.55
C TRP A 293 -6.22 0.64 14.30
N SER A 294 -6.95 -0.24 13.59
CA SER A 294 -7.81 0.17 12.47
C SER A 294 -8.92 1.14 12.93
N ARG A 295 -9.51 0.89 14.11
CA ARG A 295 -10.51 1.81 14.69
C ARG A 295 -9.89 3.17 15.02
N ARG A 296 -8.67 3.18 15.55
CA ARG A 296 -7.90 4.41 15.84
C ARG A 296 -7.49 5.15 14.55
N ASP A 297 -7.18 4.44 13.48
CA ASP A 297 -6.87 4.99 12.15
C ASP A 297 -8.11 5.56 11.44
N GLY A 298 -9.30 5.24 11.93
CA GLY A 298 -10.57 5.83 11.51
C GLY A 298 -11.33 5.04 10.44
N VAL A 299 -10.89 3.82 10.10
CA VAL A 299 -11.63 2.92 9.20
C VAL A 299 -11.34 1.46 9.54
N TRP A 300 -12.37 0.65 9.56
CA TRP A 300 -12.24 -0.81 9.75
C TRP A 300 -13.34 -1.56 9.00
N LEU A 301 -13.21 -2.87 8.93
CA LEU A 301 -14.29 -3.76 8.48
C LEU A 301 -15.04 -4.34 9.67
N ASP A 302 -16.37 -4.32 9.57
CA ASP A 302 -17.29 -5.06 10.41
C ASP A 302 -18.05 -6.06 9.50
N GLY A 303 -17.69 -7.32 9.58
CA GLY A 303 -18.10 -8.32 8.60
C GLY A 303 -17.69 -7.92 7.18
N SER A 304 -18.67 -7.72 6.31
CA SER A 304 -18.47 -7.24 4.93
C SER A 304 -18.75 -5.75 4.74
N ARG A 305 -18.80 -4.98 5.81
CA ARG A 305 -19.07 -3.55 5.77
C ARG A 305 -17.83 -2.74 6.16
N VAL A 306 -17.49 -1.75 5.36
CA VAL A 306 -16.55 -0.69 5.73
C VAL A 306 -17.26 0.26 6.68
N VAL A 307 -16.67 0.51 7.83
CA VAL A 307 -17.19 1.44 8.86
C VAL A 307 -16.17 2.56 9.06
N TYR A 308 -16.67 3.78 9.10
CA TYR A 308 -15.87 4.95 9.39
C TYR A 308 -15.93 5.33 10.87
N GLY A 309 -14.80 5.73 11.43
CA GLY A 309 -14.71 6.30 12.76
C GLY A 309 -15.42 7.65 12.86
N GLN A 310 -15.68 8.10 14.09
CA GLN A 310 -16.46 9.31 14.38
C GLN A 310 -15.95 10.55 13.63
N ARG A 311 -14.63 10.71 13.53
CA ARG A 311 -14.01 11.85 12.83
C ARG A 311 -14.38 11.89 11.35
N VAL A 312 -14.27 10.75 10.64
CA VAL A 312 -14.64 10.64 9.22
C VAL A 312 -16.14 10.83 9.04
N ALA A 313 -16.95 10.15 9.87
CA ALA A 313 -18.40 10.21 9.83
C ALA A 313 -18.90 11.64 10.05
N ALA A 314 -18.39 12.36 11.04
CA ALA A 314 -18.75 13.74 11.32
C ALA A 314 -18.38 14.69 10.16
N ALA A 315 -17.20 14.52 9.58
CA ALA A 315 -16.77 15.32 8.43
C ALA A 315 -17.63 15.07 7.18
N LEU A 316 -18.11 13.84 6.97
CA LEU A 316 -18.99 13.49 5.84
C LEU A 316 -20.46 13.88 6.06
N ALA A 317 -20.92 13.99 7.30
CA ALA A 317 -22.36 14.15 7.61
C ALA A 317 -23.03 15.34 6.89
N GLY A 318 -22.29 16.46 6.74
CA GLY A 318 -22.80 17.66 6.04
C GLY A 318 -22.62 17.63 4.51
N HIS A 319 -21.96 16.62 3.94
CA HIS A 319 -21.61 16.56 2.52
C HIS A 319 -22.14 15.31 1.82
N ALA A 320 -22.06 14.16 2.47
CA ALA A 320 -22.46 12.86 1.94
C ALA A 320 -22.93 11.94 3.10
N PRO A 321 -24.12 12.21 3.67
CA PRO A 321 -24.62 11.50 4.87
C PRO A 321 -24.71 9.98 4.65
N ASP A 322 -25.04 9.52 3.46
CA ASP A 322 -25.13 8.09 3.12
C ASP A 322 -23.76 7.40 3.22
N LEU A 323 -22.67 8.10 2.90
CA LEU A 323 -21.31 7.59 3.07
C LEU A 323 -20.80 7.70 4.51
N ALA A 324 -21.33 8.62 5.31
CA ALA A 324 -20.90 8.84 6.69
C ALA A 324 -21.08 7.58 7.56
N ALA A 325 -22.10 6.78 7.26
CA ALA A 325 -22.35 5.49 7.93
C ALA A 325 -21.45 4.34 7.43
N GLY A 326 -20.53 4.62 6.50
CA GLY A 326 -19.76 3.57 5.80
C GLY A 326 -20.57 2.90 4.70
N PHE A 327 -20.02 1.83 4.08
CA PHE A 327 -20.63 1.17 2.92
C PHE A 327 -20.33 -0.32 2.90
N PRO A 328 -21.19 -1.17 2.29
CA PRO A 328 -20.89 -2.58 2.04
C PRO A 328 -19.66 -2.73 1.14
N ALA A 329 -18.79 -3.69 1.38
CA ALA A 329 -17.61 -3.94 0.55
C ALA A 329 -17.98 -4.14 -0.94
N ALA A 330 -19.13 -4.75 -1.22
CA ALA A 330 -19.66 -4.92 -2.57
C ALA A 330 -19.99 -3.59 -3.28
N ALA A 331 -20.33 -2.54 -2.52
CA ALA A 331 -20.66 -1.21 -3.04
C ALA A 331 -19.45 -0.26 -3.18
N LEU A 332 -18.23 -0.79 -3.28
CA LEU A 332 -17.00 0.01 -3.40
C LEU A 332 -17.03 0.96 -4.59
N ASP A 333 -17.55 0.53 -5.73
CA ASP A 333 -17.61 1.34 -6.95
C ASP A 333 -18.62 2.49 -6.80
N ASP A 334 -19.78 2.24 -6.16
CA ASP A 334 -20.77 3.27 -5.87
C ASP A 334 -20.21 4.30 -4.87
N ALA A 335 -19.55 3.84 -3.81
CA ALA A 335 -18.88 4.70 -2.85
C ALA A 335 -17.80 5.56 -3.50
N CYS A 336 -17.00 4.98 -4.42
CA CYS A 336 -16.00 5.70 -5.18
C CYS A 336 -16.63 6.76 -6.11
N THR A 337 -17.74 6.45 -6.74
CA THR A 337 -18.50 7.36 -7.61
C THR A 337 -19.07 8.54 -6.80
N ALA A 338 -19.73 8.27 -5.69
CA ALA A 338 -20.28 9.29 -4.80
C ALA A 338 -19.18 10.21 -4.24
N LEU A 339 -18.07 9.64 -3.79
CA LEU A 339 -16.93 10.41 -3.29
C LEU A 339 -16.24 11.22 -4.41
N SER A 340 -16.23 10.72 -5.65
CA SER A 340 -15.70 11.43 -6.82
C SER A 340 -16.55 12.67 -7.15
N ALA A 341 -17.87 12.55 -7.10
CA ALA A 341 -18.79 13.68 -7.31
C ALA A 341 -18.60 14.74 -6.23
N LEU A 342 -18.51 14.33 -4.96
CA LEU A 342 -18.24 15.24 -3.84
C LEU A 342 -16.90 15.96 -4.02
N ARG A 343 -15.84 15.22 -4.33
CA ARG A 343 -14.50 15.78 -4.60
C ARG A 343 -14.53 16.80 -5.73
N ALA A 344 -15.20 16.49 -6.84
CA ALA A 344 -15.30 17.39 -7.98
C ALA A 344 -15.99 18.71 -7.57
N SER A 345 -17.09 18.63 -6.82
CA SER A 345 -17.80 19.81 -6.30
C SER A 345 -16.95 20.65 -5.34
N LEU A 346 -16.23 19.99 -4.39
CA LEU A 346 -15.46 20.72 -3.39
C LEU A 346 -14.16 21.30 -3.93
N ARG A 347 -13.57 20.72 -4.99
CA ARG A 347 -12.39 21.28 -5.65
C ARG A 347 -12.64 22.62 -6.35
N THR A 348 -13.89 22.94 -6.69
CA THR A 348 -14.25 24.25 -7.28
C THR A 348 -14.44 25.34 -6.23
N ARG A 349 -14.42 25.00 -4.95
CA ARG A 349 -14.57 25.93 -3.84
C ARG A 349 -13.22 26.25 -3.23
N PRO A 350 -12.95 27.52 -2.82
CA PRO A 350 -11.69 27.87 -2.16
C PRO A 350 -11.53 27.09 -0.85
N ALA A 351 -10.28 26.86 -0.45
CA ALA A 351 -9.98 26.39 0.88
C ALA A 351 -10.37 27.43 1.92
N ARG A 352 -10.61 27.01 3.15
CA ARG A 352 -10.72 27.89 4.29
C ARG A 352 -9.43 28.71 4.43
N ASP A 353 -9.57 29.97 4.74
CA ASP A 353 -8.42 30.82 5.08
C ASP A 353 -7.71 30.24 6.30
N ALA A 354 -6.37 30.23 6.25
CA ALA A 354 -5.51 29.68 7.29
C ALA A 354 -5.35 30.66 8.45
#